data_0432c21786a5621c65dddc2e452db32b
#
_entry.id   0432c21786a5621c65dddc2e452db32b
#
_cell.length_a   1.000
_cell.length_b   1.000
_cell.length_c   1.000
_cell.angle_alpha   90.00
_cell.angle_beta   90.00
_cell.angle_gamma   90.00
#
_symmetry.space_group_name_H-M   'P 1'
#
loop_
_entity.id
_entity.type
_entity.pdbx_description
1 polymer ?
#
loop_
_entity_poly.entity_id
_entity_poly.type
_entity_poly.pdbx_seq_one_letter_code
_entity_poly.pdbx_strand_id
1 'polypeptide(L)'
;MVSDGTYISTGDKLYTNAISRNDSEGGWGSAEGSWEPDTMNLVTMNFDMYSYNFETRKNENTLLTQADGNPVYSFSTFSHYPTHRYTDLGGAINYQRSTRRKDESITASYRIAHTNQRQVMATEYSNMVNAPMDYTGINSHFDLNFLEQTFQLDWSRPYGRIHKLDLGAKFIQRNNDSRNTRYYTGAGNTYDDFTHRTSIGAVYADWRATFGRVSLRAGIRYEYSHLSAKFRTGDMRHFGSNLNDFAPNAAVNWNINDANTLKLSYNRRINRPGISYLDPTVSVSPLVTSSGNPDLGSSAYNAVTLNYTLIRPRITLDASVSGTISNNAIAQVKTVENQHTYYTYDNVDHYRQLRLSAYAQWTPWDKTRIVVNASGGPVRYHRPSAKLSETVWQSHIYLNIQQTIPWKIILRANAGFFGGYGSLYTRSKNNASSIWHSIGVQRNFLKEDRLSVSIFINNPFGPNTLDYTSETFNTDYVSRSTTTYNYRRDVGISIRYRFGSLTASVKKTKASISNDDLTGGKK
;
A
#
# COMPACT_ATOMS: atom_id res chain seq x y z
N MET A 1 4.04 -19.60 14.03
CA MET A 1 2.81 -19.79 13.24
C MET A 1 2.45 -21.27 13.24
N VAL A 2 1.19 -21.59 13.46
CA VAL A 2 0.65 -22.94 13.30
C VAL A 2 -0.47 -22.86 12.27
N SER A 3 -0.53 -23.80 11.33
CA SER A 3 -1.58 -23.87 10.32
C SER A 3 -2.10 -25.30 10.19
N ASP A 4 -3.41 -25.43 10.20
CA ASP A 4 -4.15 -26.67 9.97
C ASP A 4 -4.99 -26.48 8.70
N GLY A 5 -4.77 -27.32 7.71
CA GLY A 5 -5.47 -27.32 6.44
C GLY A 5 -6.14 -28.66 6.14
N THR A 6 -7.21 -28.64 5.37
CA THR A 6 -7.91 -29.83 4.92
C THR A 6 -8.22 -29.72 3.44
N TYR A 7 -7.84 -30.74 2.67
CA TYR A 7 -8.25 -30.92 1.27
C TYR A 7 -9.65 -31.55 1.26
N ILE A 8 -10.62 -30.81 0.70
CA ILE A 8 -12.05 -31.17 0.82
C ILE A 8 -12.36 -32.46 0.05
N SER A 9 -11.75 -32.64 -1.12
CA SER A 9 -12.00 -33.78 -2.01
C SER A 9 -11.51 -35.12 -1.43
N THR A 10 -10.40 -35.12 -0.69
CA THR A 10 -9.76 -36.36 -0.15
C THR A 10 -9.92 -36.47 1.35
N GLY A 11 -10.19 -35.40 2.07
CA GLY A 11 -10.20 -35.34 3.54
C GLY A 11 -8.79 -35.30 4.15
N ASP A 12 -7.73 -35.21 3.33
CA ASP A 12 -6.35 -35.18 3.78
C ASP A 12 -6.06 -33.89 4.56
N LYS A 13 -5.18 -33.97 5.55
CA LYS A 13 -4.88 -32.89 6.46
C LYS A 13 -3.42 -32.45 6.32
N LEU A 14 -3.22 -31.17 6.04
CA LEU A 14 -1.90 -30.54 5.98
C LEU A 14 -1.67 -29.74 7.25
N TYR A 15 -0.68 -30.14 8.03
CA TYR A 15 -0.22 -29.44 9.22
C TYR A 15 1.11 -28.77 8.97
N THR A 16 1.23 -27.47 9.34
CA THR A 16 2.51 -26.75 9.33
C THR A 16 2.73 -26.02 10.64
N ASN A 17 3.97 -26.10 11.14
CA ASN A 17 4.41 -25.33 12.30
C ASN A 17 5.71 -24.60 11.97
N ALA A 18 5.71 -23.28 12.12
CA ALA A 18 6.85 -22.45 11.76
C ALA A 18 7.22 -21.46 12.89
N ILE A 19 8.52 -21.31 13.09
CA ILE A 19 9.11 -20.25 13.90
C ILE A 19 9.94 -19.36 12.99
N SER A 20 9.69 -18.05 12.99
CA SER A 20 10.47 -17.09 12.23
C SER A 20 10.99 -15.97 13.11
N ARG A 21 12.19 -15.51 12.78
CA ARG A 21 12.80 -14.30 13.30
C ARG A 21 13.04 -13.34 12.15
N ASN A 22 12.60 -12.11 12.33
CA ASN A 22 12.78 -11.04 11.36
C ASN A 22 13.55 -9.90 12.02
N ASP A 23 14.65 -9.52 11.41
CA ASP A 23 15.44 -8.35 11.77
C ASP A 23 15.33 -7.34 10.61
N SER A 24 15.25 -6.04 10.91
CA SER A 24 15.14 -5.01 9.88
C SER A 24 15.97 -3.80 10.22
N GLU A 25 16.59 -3.23 9.20
CA GLU A 25 17.34 -1.99 9.29
C GLU A 25 16.96 -1.09 8.11
N GLY A 26 17.01 0.21 8.32
CA GLY A 26 16.72 1.11 7.22
C GLY A 26 16.75 2.57 7.62
N GLY A 27 16.61 3.41 6.60
CA GLY A 27 16.61 4.84 6.77
C GLY A 27 15.87 5.55 5.64
N TRP A 28 15.51 6.78 5.90
CA TRP A 28 14.89 7.65 4.94
C TRP A 28 15.43 9.06 5.06
N GLY A 29 15.37 9.80 3.97
CA GLY A 29 15.74 11.21 3.94
C GLY A 29 14.96 11.95 2.89
N SER A 30 14.71 13.24 3.11
CA SER A 30 14.08 14.11 2.13
C SER A 30 14.65 15.51 2.20
N ALA A 31 14.67 16.21 1.06
CA ALA A 31 15.05 17.59 0.94
C ALA A 31 14.08 18.32 0.02
N GLU A 32 13.68 19.52 0.40
CA GLU A 32 12.84 20.41 -0.41
C GLU A 32 13.49 21.79 -0.53
N GLY A 33 13.39 22.39 -1.71
CA GLY A 33 13.85 23.75 -1.97
C GLY A 33 12.89 24.52 -2.87
N SER A 34 12.85 25.84 -2.69
CA SER A 34 12.14 26.74 -3.60
C SER A 34 12.99 27.97 -3.91
N TRP A 35 12.94 28.41 -5.15
CA TRP A 35 13.63 29.59 -5.64
C TRP A 35 12.67 30.44 -6.45
N GLU A 36 12.55 31.71 -6.08
CA GLU A 36 11.78 32.73 -6.77
C GLU A 36 12.73 33.76 -7.36
N PRO A 37 13.11 33.64 -8.64
CA PRO A 37 13.92 34.67 -9.31
C PRO A 37 13.20 36.02 -9.40
N ASP A 38 11.88 36.01 -9.47
CA ASP A 38 11.01 37.17 -9.47
C ASP A 38 9.58 36.82 -9.01
N THR A 39 8.67 37.80 -8.97
CA THR A 39 7.28 37.62 -8.51
C THR A 39 6.41 36.74 -9.42
N MET A 40 6.86 36.42 -10.63
CA MET A 40 6.12 35.62 -11.62
C MET A 40 6.66 34.20 -11.76
N ASN A 41 7.90 33.95 -11.37
CA ASN A 41 8.59 32.70 -11.58
C ASN A 41 8.90 32.00 -10.25
N LEU A 42 8.54 30.72 -10.16
CA LEU A 42 8.82 29.86 -9.02
C LEU A 42 9.39 28.54 -9.51
N VAL A 43 10.55 28.18 -9.00
CA VAL A 43 11.13 26.83 -9.16
C VAL A 43 11.03 26.11 -7.83
N THR A 44 10.55 24.88 -7.83
CA THR A 44 10.58 24.00 -6.64
C THR A 44 11.28 22.71 -6.97
N MET A 45 12.04 22.21 -6.01
CA MET A 45 12.74 20.94 -6.12
C MET A 45 12.44 20.11 -4.88
N ASN A 46 12.26 18.82 -5.06
CA ASN A 46 12.22 17.87 -3.96
C ASN A 46 13.04 16.64 -4.32
N PHE A 47 13.62 16.06 -3.28
CA PHE A 47 14.34 14.80 -3.32
C PHE A 47 13.86 13.95 -2.15
N ASP A 48 13.67 12.66 -2.39
CA ASP A 48 13.34 11.66 -1.38
C ASP A 48 14.15 10.39 -1.59
N MET A 49 14.55 9.80 -0.47
CA MET A 49 15.28 8.55 -0.42
C MET A 49 14.71 7.67 0.69
N TYR A 50 14.55 6.40 0.37
CA TYR A 50 14.13 5.39 1.31
C TYR A 50 14.90 4.10 1.06
N SER A 51 15.52 3.51 2.09
CA SER A 51 16.22 2.24 1.98
C SER A 51 15.93 1.37 3.19
N TYR A 52 15.59 0.13 2.91
CA TYR A 52 15.29 -0.88 3.92
C TYR A 52 15.92 -2.21 3.55
N ASN A 53 16.40 -2.92 4.57
CA ASN A 53 16.83 -4.31 4.44
C ASN A 53 16.14 -5.15 5.51
N PHE A 54 15.61 -6.30 5.11
CA PHE A 54 15.04 -7.29 6.00
C PHE A 54 15.88 -8.55 5.96
N GLU A 55 16.19 -9.09 7.13
CA GLU A 55 16.74 -10.43 7.27
C GLU A 55 15.68 -11.31 7.92
N THR A 56 15.40 -12.47 7.34
CA THR A 56 14.43 -13.43 7.88
C THR A 56 15.09 -14.80 8.01
N ARG A 57 14.91 -15.44 9.16
CA ARG A 57 15.23 -16.85 9.39
C ARG A 57 13.96 -17.57 9.81
N LYS A 58 13.64 -18.67 9.12
CA LYS A 58 12.42 -19.43 9.35
C LYS A 58 12.74 -20.92 9.42
N ASN A 59 12.27 -21.57 10.46
CA ASN A 59 12.21 -23.03 10.56
C ASN A 59 10.76 -23.44 10.46
N GLU A 60 10.46 -24.43 9.63
CA GLU A 60 9.10 -24.94 9.40
C GLU A 60 9.10 -26.45 9.32
N ASN A 61 8.13 -27.09 9.95
CA ASN A 61 7.84 -28.50 9.79
C ASN A 61 6.51 -28.66 9.07
N THR A 62 6.48 -29.52 8.08
CA THR A 62 5.30 -29.82 7.25
C THR A 62 4.99 -31.32 7.35
N LEU A 63 3.71 -31.63 7.57
CA LEU A 63 3.18 -33.01 7.62
C LEU A 63 1.85 -33.05 6.87
N LEU A 64 1.73 -33.96 5.92
CA LEU A 64 0.46 -34.34 5.30
C LEU A 64 0.05 -35.74 5.79
N THR A 65 -1.20 -35.85 6.21
CA THR A 65 -1.81 -37.14 6.59
C THR A 65 -3.06 -37.39 5.75
N GLN A 66 -3.38 -38.65 5.54
CA GLN A 66 -4.67 -39.07 5.00
C GLN A 66 -5.81 -38.74 6.00
N ALA A 67 -7.04 -38.85 5.54
CA ALA A 67 -8.23 -38.58 6.37
C ALA A 67 -8.27 -39.49 7.63
N ASP A 68 -7.73 -40.71 7.55
CA ASP A 68 -7.61 -41.68 8.64
C ASP A 68 -6.42 -41.43 9.59
N GLY A 69 -5.59 -40.43 9.30
CA GLY A 69 -4.43 -40.05 10.10
C GLY A 69 -3.11 -40.68 9.70
N ASN A 70 -3.09 -41.56 8.70
CA ASN A 70 -1.85 -42.15 8.20
C ASN A 70 -0.97 -41.07 7.53
N PRO A 71 0.36 -41.01 7.82
CA PRO A 71 1.23 -40.01 7.21
C PRO A 71 1.44 -40.31 5.71
N VAL A 72 1.32 -39.26 4.88
CA VAL A 72 1.59 -39.31 3.44
C VAL A 72 3.01 -38.90 3.17
N TYR A 73 3.37 -37.69 3.63
CA TYR A 73 4.75 -37.18 3.59
C TYR A 73 5.03 -36.21 4.75
N SER A 74 6.32 -36.06 5.02
CA SER A 74 6.79 -34.99 5.92
C SER A 74 8.15 -34.46 5.50
N PHE A 75 8.44 -33.22 5.87
CA PHE A 75 9.75 -32.60 5.73
C PHE A 75 9.90 -31.39 6.64
N SER A 76 11.16 -31.05 6.94
CA SER A 76 11.53 -29.83 7.63
C SER A 76 12.17 -28.85 6.65
N THR A 77 11.87 -27.57 6.79
CA THR A 77 12.41 -26.49 5.96
C THR A 77 13.14 -25.50 6.83
N PHE A 78 14.39 -25.17 6.49
CA PHE A 78 15.10 -24.02 7.00
C PHE A 78 15.25 -22.98 5.88
N SER A 79 14.70 -21.79 6.05
CA SER A 79 14.83 -20.68 5.10
C SER A 79 15.57 -19.52 5.73
N HIS A 80 16.60 -19.04 5.05
CA HIS A 80 17.36 -17.88 5.42
C HIS A 80 17.34 -16.87 4.27
N TYR A 81 16.85 -15.67 4.55
CA TYR A 81 16.85 -14.51 3.65
C TYR A 81 17.82 -13.48 4.22
N PRO A 82 19.13 -13.59 3.94
CA PRO A 82 20.12 -12.66 4.49
C PRO A 82 19.98 -11.25 3.92
N THR A 83 19.40 -11.12 2.75
CA THR A 83 19.19 -9.84 2.08
C THR A 83 17.82 -9.81 1.43
N HIS A 84 17.00 -8.88 1.89
CA HIS A 84 15.81 -8.42 1.20
C HIS A 84 15.84 -6.89 1.25
N ARG A 85 16.69 -6.32 0.38
CA ARG A 85 16.93 -4.88 0.31
C ARG A 85 16.02 -4.23 -0.70
N TYR A 86 15.41 -3.13 -0.29
CA TYR A 86 14.61 -2.24 -1.09
C TYR A 86 15.19 -0.84 -0.97
N THR A 87 15.51 -0.19 -2.10
CA THR A 87 15.97 1.19 -2.13
C THR A 87 15.15 1.96 -3.17
N ASP A 88 14.56 3.07 -2.76
CA ASP A 88 13.79 3.98 -3.61
C ASP A 88 14.41 5.38 -3.53
N LEU A 89 14.68 5.96 -4.69
CA LEU A 89 15.21 7.30 -4.86
C LEU A 89 14.25 8.07 -5.74
N GLY A 90 13.75 9.20 -5.25
CA GLY A 90 12.83 10.07 -5.96
C GLY A 90 13.33 11.49 -6.05
N GLY A 91 13.00 12.17 -7.14
CA GLY A 91 13.24 13.59 -7.27
C GLY A 91 12.27 14.24 -8.24
N ALA A 92 11.89 15.48 -7.98
CA ALA A 92 11.11 16.26 -8.91
C ALA A 92 11.57 17.72 -8.95
N ILE A 93 11.45 18.32 -10.12
CA ILE A 93 11.61 19.75 -10.36
C ILE A 93 10.34 20.27 -11.00
N ASN A 94 9.82 21.38 -10.47
CA ASN A 94 8.65 22.04 -11.01
C ASN A 94 9.01 23.51 -11.28
N TYR A 95 8.68 23.99 -12.44
CA TYR A 95 8.77 25.40 -12.81
C TYR A 95 7.38 25.94 -13.05
N GLN A 96 6.97 26.93 -12.28
CA GLN A 96 5.71 27.63 -12.42
C GLN A 96 5.95 29.06 -12.87
N ARG A 97 5.28 29.46 -13.94
CA ARG A 97 5.19 30.83 -14.40
C ARG A 97 3.77 31.34 -14.18
N SER A 98 3.63 32.35 -13.35
CA SER A 98 2.40 33.14 -13.21
C SER A 98 2.33 34.18 -14.33
N THR A 99 1.14 34.44 -14.85
CA THR A 99 0.95 35.47 -15.88
C THR A 99 0.53 36.80 -15.21
N ARG A 100 0.41 37.87 -16.01
CA ARG A 100 -0.11 39.16 -15.52
C ARG A 100 -1.58 39.06 -15.08
N ARG A 101 -2.30 38.00 -15.49
CA ARG A 101 -3.66 37.75 -15.01
C ARG A 101 -3.61 37.10 -13.65
N LYS A 102 -4.39 37.64 -12.70
CA LYS A 102 -4.48 37.08 -11.36
C LYS A 102 -4.86 35.59 -11.43
N ASP A 103 -4.13 34.75 -10.69
CA ASP A 103 -4.36 33.30 -10.53
C ASP A 103 -4.20 32.44 -11.81
N GLU A 104 -3.78 33.04 -12.94
CA GLU A 104 -3.38 32.26 -14.12
C GLU A 104 -1.92 31.81 -13.98
N SER A 105 -1.64 30.55 -14.29
CA SER A 105 -0.28 30.01 -14.25
C SER A 105 -0.10 28.82 -15.20
N ILE A 106 1.13 28.67 -15.68
CA ILE A 106 1.60 27.47 -16.39
C ILE A 106 2.64 26.80 -15.50
N THR A 107 2.54 25.49 -15.30
CA THR A 107 3.50 24.70 -14.54
C THR A 107 4.04 23.58 -15.40
N ALA A 108 5.35 23.52 -15.56
CA ALA A 108 6.05 22.40 -16.19
C ALA A 108 6.76 21.62 -15.08
N SER A 109 6.57 20.30 -15.05
CA SER A 109 7.10 19.43 -14.02
C SER A 109 7.80 18.21 -14.63
N TYR A 110 8.93 17.85 -14.04
CA TYR A 110 9.64 16.61 -14.33
C TYR A 110 9.87 15.85 -13.02
N ARG A 111 9.60 14.55 -13.03
CA ARG A 111 9.87 13.64 -11.91
C ARG A 111 10.63 12.42 -12.42
N ILE A 112 11.60 12.00 -11.64
CA ILE A 112 12.31 10.73 -11.79
C ILE A 112 12.19 9.93 -10.50
N ALA A 113 11.98 8.63 -10.62
CA ALA A 113 12.02 7.70 -9.48
C ALA A 113 12.74 6.43 -9.92
N HIS A 114 13.67 5.98 -9.10
CA HIS A 114 14.41 4.75 -9.30
C HIS A 114 14.25 3.85 -8.07
N THR A 115 13.79 2.62 -8.30
CA THR A 115 13.66 1.61 -7.25
C THR A 115 14.57 0.43 -7.61
N ASN A 116 15.39 0.02 -6.65
CA ASN A 116 16.16 -1.23 -6.72
C ASN A 116 15.69 -2.16 -5.61
N GLN A 117 15.37 -3.39 -5.98
CA GLN A 117 15.08 -4.45 -5.02
C GLN A 117 16.03 -5.62 -5.27
N ARG A 118 16.67 -6.08 -4.20
CA ARG A 118 17.54 -7.25 -4.22
C ARG A 118 17.13 -8.21 -3.12
N GLN A 119 16.93 -9.47 -3.50
CA GLN A 119 16.61 -10.53 -2.54
C GLN A 119 17.55 -11.71 -2.77
N VAL A 120 18.14 -12.20 -1.68
CA VAL A 120 18.90 -13.44 -1.63
C VAL A 120 18.20 -14.37 -0.64
N MET A 121 17.94 -15.60 -1.06
CA MET A 121 17.27 -16.60 -0.25
C MET A 121 18.00 -17.94 -0.36
N ALA A 122 18.23 -18.59 0.77
CA ALA A 122 18.64 -19.98 0.84
C ALA A 122 17.54 -20.77 1.58
N THR A 123 17.11 -21.86 1.01
CA THR A 123 16.16 -22.80 1.63
C THR A 123 16.76 -24.20 1.58
N GLU A 124 16.77 -24.87 2.73
CA GLU A 124 17.24 -26.25 2.89
C GLU A 124 16.09 -27.11 3.37
N TYR A 125 15.97 -28.32 2.81
CA TYR A 125 15.00 -29.32 3.18
C TYR A 125 15.68 -30.51 3.84
N SER A 126 15.14 -30.95 4.95
CA SER A 126 15.66 -32.06 5.75
C SER A 126 14.52 -32.93 6.30
N ASN A 127 14.88 -34.08 6.92
CA ASN A 127 13.91 -35.02 7.50
C ASN A 127 12.81 -35.41 6.51
N MET A 128 13.18 -35.60 5.25
CA MET A 128 12.28 -35.85 4.14
C MET A 128 11.79 -37.29 4.17
N VAL A 129 10.48 -37.49 4.29
CA VAL A 129 9.81 -38.79 4.16
C VAL A 129 8.75 -38.66 3.08
N ASN A 130 8.91 -39.39 1.97
CA ASN A 130 8.02 -39.33 0.81
C ASN A 130 7.71 -37.91 0.31
N ALA A 131 8.64 -36.98 0.49
CA ALA A 131 8.43 -35.54 0.17
C ALA A 131 8.18 -35.38 -1.35
N PRO A 132 7.30 -34.45 -1.76
CA PRO A 132 6.89 -34.24 -3.15
C PRO A 132 7.92 -33.43 -3.96
N MET A 133 9.21 -33.68 -3.76
CA MET A 133 10.32 -33.04 -4.47
C MET A 133 11.56 -33.93 -4.50
N ASP A 134 12.41 -33.72 -5.51
CA ASP A 134 13.65 -34.46 -5.78
C ASP A 134 14.92 -33.64 -5.45
N TYR A 135 14.76 -32.43 -4.87
CA TYR A 135 15.86 -31.55 -4.48
C TYR A 135 15.87 -31.31 -2.95
N THR A 136 17.06 -31.04 -2.40
CA THR A 136 17.27 -30.80 -0.96
C THR A 136 17.52 -29.35 -0.59
N GLY A 137 17.57 -28.45 -1.57
CA GLY A 137 17.78 -27.03 -1.30
C GLY A 137 17.51 -26.14 -2.51
N ILE A 138 17.24 -24.87 -2.24
CA ILE A 138 17.06 -23.82 -3.25
C ILE A 138 17.85 -22.60 -2.81
N ASN A 139 18.77 -22.11 -3.65
CA ASN A 139 19.38 -20.79 -3.52
C ASN A 139 18.82 -19.87 -4.59
N SER A 140 18.17 -18.78 -4.22
CA SER A 140 17.53 -17.85 -5.12
C SER A 140 18.15 -16.47 -5.02
N HIS A 141 18.44 -15.86 -6.17
CA HIS A 141 18.87 -14.47 -6.31
C HIS A 141 17.87 -13.74 -7.19
N PHE A 142 17.26 -12.71 -6.65
CA PHE A 142 16.32 -11.85 -7.36
C PHE A 142 16.80 -10.41 -7.32
N ASP A 143 16.93 -9.79 -8.49
CA ASP A 143 17.26 -8.38 -8.66
C ASP A 143 16.19 -7.72 -9.55
N LEU A 144 15.60 -6.63 -9.06
CA LEU A 144 14.64 -5.80 -9.78
C LEU A 144 15.15 -4.37 -9.84
N ASN A 145 15.18 -3.81 -11.05
CA ASN A 145 15.42 -2.39 -11.30
C ASN A 145 14.19 -1.76 -11.95
N PHE A 146 13.66 -0.73 -11.33
CA PHE A 146 12.54 0.05 -11.83
C PHE A 146 12.94 1.51 -11.98
N LEU A 147 12.77 2.05 -13.18
CA LEU A 147 12.95 3.46 -13.49
C LEU A 147 11.65 4.06 -14.02
N GLU A 148 11.14 5.09 -13.35
CA GLU A 148 10.00 5.87 -13.79
C GLU A 148 10.41 7.31 -14.05
N GLN A 149 10.06 7.83 -15.22
CA GLN A 149 10.20 9.23 -15.60
C GLN A 149 8.84 9.80 -15.95
N THR A 150 8.54 11.00 -15.48
CA THR A 150 7.25 11.66 -15.72
C THR A 150 7.47 13.10 -16.11
N PHE A 151 6.84 13.50 -17.21
CA PHE A 151 6.73 14.88 -17.68
C PHE A 151 5.26 15.30 -17.54
N GLN A 152 5.03 16.50 -17.03
CA GLN A 152 3.68 17.05 -16.84
C GLN A 152 3.68 18.53 -17.16
N LEU A 153 2.65 18.97 -17.89
CA LEU A 153 2.39 20.37 -18.20
C LEU A 153 0.96 20.71 -17.77
N ASP A 154 0.80 21.72 -16.95
CA ASP A 154 -0.48 22.19 -16.45
C ASP A 154 -0.68 23.65 -16.79
N TRP A 155 -1.86 24.02 -17.22
CA TRP A 155 -2.32 25.39 -17.38
C TRP A 155 -3.59 25.60 -16.55
N SER A 156 -3.56 26.61 -15.72
CA SER A 156 -4.64 26.98 -14.81
C SER A 156 -5.07 28.41 -15.10
N ARG A 157 -6.35 28.60 -15.43
CA ARG A 157 -6.89 29.92 -15.79
C ARG A 157 -8.25 30.20 -15.17
N PRO A 158 -8.42 31.30 -14.45
CA PRO A 158 -9.73 31.78 -14.05
C PRO A 158 -10.44 32.51 -15.20
N TYR A 159 -11.74 32.31 -15.31
CA TYR A 159 -12.64 33.02 -16.22
C TYR A 159 -13.67 33.80 -15.38
N GLY A 160 -13.51 35.10 -15.34
CA GLY A 160 -14.30 35.95 -14.46
C GLY A 160 -14.01 35.67 -12.98
N ARG A 161 -15.02 35.83 -12.13
CA ARG A 161 -14.92 35.62 -10.68
C ARG A 161 -15.44 34.24 -10.23
N ILE A 162 -16.12 33.53 -11.13
CA ILE A 162 -16.88 32.32 -10.81
C ILE A 162 -16.14 31.08 -11.30
N HIS A 163 -15.64 31.10 -12.54
CA HIS A 163 -15.15 29.93 -13.23
C HIS A 163 -13.63 29.82 -13.19
N LYS A 164 -13.13 28.60 -13.14
CA LYS A 164 -11.72 28.26 -13.32
C LYS A 164 -11.59 27.02 -14.16
N LEU A 165 -10.68 27.02 -15.13
CA LEU A 165 -10.34 25.88 -15.97
C LEU A 165 -8.88 25.50 -15.73
N ASP A 166 -8.66 24.24 -15.45
CA ASP A 166 -7.33 23.62 -15.38
C ASP A 166 -7.23 22.59 -16.52
N LEU A 167 -6.24 22.72 -17.39
CA LEU A 167 -5.92 21.79 -18.47
C LEU A 167 -4.53 21.23 -18.24
N GLY A 168 -4.31 19.97 -18.63
CA GLY A 168 -2.98 19.41 -18.51
C GLY A 168 -2.75 18.22 -19.42
N ALA A 169 -1.45 17.95 -19.60
CA ALA A 169 -0.95 16.77 -20.29
C ALA A 169 0.15 16.13 -19.45
N LYS A 170 0.24 14.80 -19.49
CA LYS A 170 1.20 14.04 -18.72
C LYS A 170 1.72 12.87 -19.55
N PHE A 171 3.02 12.63 -19.50
CA PHE A 171 3.68 11.48 -20.10
C PHE A 171 4.49 10.75 -19.04
N ILE A 172 4.31 9.43 -18.96
CA ILE A 172 5.01 8.56 -18.00
C ILE A 172 5.72 7.48 -18.81
N GLN A 173 7.01 7.31 -18.55
CA GLN A 173 7.80 6.20 -19.06
C GLN A 173 8.27 5.35 -17.88
N ARG A 174 7.97 4.04 -17.92
CA ARG A 174 8.39 3.05 -16.92
C ARG A 174 9.23 1.97 -17.60
N ASN A 175 10.36 1.65 -17.00
CA ASN A 175 11.21 0.55 -17.40
C ASN A 175 11.45 -0.34 -16.16
N ASN A 176 11.16 -1.63 -16.30
CA ASN A 176 11.43 -2.65 -15.29
C ASN A 176 12.34 -3.69 -15.89
N ASP A 177 13.40 -4.04 -15.20
CA ASP A 177 14.28 -5.16 -15.50
C ASP A 177 14.32 -6.07 -14.28
N SER A 178 13.91 -7.33 -14.44
CA SER A 178 13.87 -8.36 -13.40
C SER A 178 14.75 -9.52 -13.79
N ARG A 179 15.63 -9.92 -12.88
CA ARG A 179 16.47 -11.12 -13.02
C ARG A 179 16.24 -12.02 -11.85
N ASN A 180 15.99 -13.30 -12.13
CA ASN A 180 15.75 -14.31 -11.13
C ASN A 180 16.56 -15.56 -11.45
N THR A 181 17.46 -15.94 -10.55
CA THR A 181 18.27 -17.14 -10.69
C THR A 181 17.98 -18.06 -9.52
N ARG A 182 17.69 -19.32 -9.80
CA ARG A 182 17.50 -20.36 -8.77
C ARG A 182 18.41 -21.54 -9.04
N TYR A 183 19.15 -21.90 -7.99
CA TYR A 183 20.03 -23.06 -7.96
C TYR A 183 19.41 -24.11 -7.06
N TYR A 184 19.05 -25.25 -7.63
CA TYR A 184 18.46 -26.37 -6.90
C TYR A 184 19.56 -27.39 -6.57
N THR A 185 19.63 -27.79 -5.30
CA THR A 185 20.55 -28.86 -4.86
C THR A 185 19.92 -30.20 -5.18
N GLY A 186 20.41 -30.87 -6.23
CA GLY A 186 19.89 -32.17 -6.72
C GLY A 186 19.02 -32.05 -7.98
N ALA A 187 18.73 -30.86 -8.48
CA ALA A 187 17.93 -30.67 -9.70
C ALA A 187 18.52 -29.57 -10.60
N GLY A 188 17.88 -29.36 -11.76
CA GLY A 188 18.31 -28.37 -12.75
C GLY A 188 18.07 -26.91 -12.30
N ASN A 189 19.01 -26.04 -12.61
CA ASN A 189 18.92 -24.61 -12.30
C ASN A 189 17.98 -23.88 -13.25
N THR A 190 17.34 -22.79 -12.77
CA THR A 190 16.52 -21.89 -13.59
C THR A 190 17.10 -20.48 -13.60
N TYR A 191 17.00 -19.83 -14.74
CA TYR A 191 17.42 -18.45 -14.94
C TYR A 191 16.39 -17.71 -15.78
N ASP A 192 15.83 -16.62 -15.21
CA ASP A 192 14.83 -15.80 -15.86
C ASP A 192 15.33 -14.35 -15.92
N ASP A 193 15.34 -13.75 -17.12
CA ASP A 193 15.62 -12.33 -17.37
C ASP A 193 14.41 -11.73 -18.10
N PHE A 194 13.68 -10.88 -17.41
CA PHE A 194 12.42 -10.29 -17.86
C PHE A 194 12.49 -8.77 -17.90
N THR A 195 12.11 -8.18 -19.02
CA THR A 195 12.02 -6.72 -19.19
C THR A 195 10.59 -6.31 -19.49
N HIS A 196 10.09 -5.31 -18.77
CA HIS A 196 8.77 -4.73 -18.98
C HIS A 196 8.88 -3.22 -19.12
N ARG A 197 8.24 -2.67 -20.17
CA ARG A 197 8.18 -1.24 -20.45
C ARG A 197 6.74 -0.78 -20.57
N THR A 198 6.44 0.38 -19.99
CA THR A 198 5.13 1.01 -20.11
C THR A 198 5.29 2.48 -20.44
N SER A 199 4.64 2.92 -21.50
CA SER A 199 4.53 4.33 -21.90
C SER A 199 3.07 4.76 -21.75
N ILE A 200 2.81 5.84 -21.01
CA ILE A 200 1.45 6.35 -20.73
C ILE A 200 1.38 7.81 -21.15
N GLY A 201 0.53 8.11 -22.11
CA GLY A 201 0.14 9.48 -22.48
C GLY A 201 -1.22 9.81 -21.88
N ALA A 202 -1.35 10.96 -21.22
CA ALA A 202 -2.60 11.40 -20.61
C ALA A 202 -2.89 12.87 -20.92
N VAL A 203 -4.17 13.17 -21.15
CA VAL A 203 -4.69 14.55 -21.24
C VAL A 203 -5.88 14.68 -20.29
N TYR A 204 -6.03 15.85 -19.69
CA TYR A 204 -7.11 16.10 -18.73
C TYR A 204 -7.57 17.54 -18.74
N ALA A 205 -8.85 17.71 -18.38
CA ALA A 205 -9.50 18.99 -18.15
C ALA A 205 -10.29 18.93 -16.86
N ASP A 206 -10.22 19.98 -16.06
CA ASP A 206 -10.93 20.13 -14.81
C ASP A 206 -11.56 21.54 -14.75
N TRP A 207 -12.86 21.61 -14.70
CA TRP A 207 -13.61 22.85 -14.55
C TRP A 207 -14.13 22.99 -13.14
N ARG A 208 -14.01 24.19 -12.59
CA ARG A 208 -14.56 24.59 -11.28
C ARG A 208 -15.39 25.84 -11.42
N ALA A 209 -16.48 25.89 -10.65
CA ALA A 209 -17.29 27.09 -10.53
C ALA A 209 -17.72 27.30 -9.08
N THR A 210 -17.75 28.57 -8.63
CA THR A 210 -18.17 28.91 -7.26
C THR A 210 -19.31 29.92 -7.33
N PHE A 211 -20.47 29.53 -6.81
CA PHE A 211 -21.70 30.32 -6.74
C PHE A 211 -22.05 30.56 -5.27
N GLY A 212 -21.57 31.67 -4.72
CA GLY A 212 -21.76 31.97 -3.31
C GLY A 212 -21.18 30.87 -2.40
N ARG A 213 -22.04 30.13 -1.75
CA ARG A 213 -21.67 29.04 -0.83
C ARG A 213 -21.55 27.66 -1.48
N VAL A 214 -21.82 27.54 -2.77
CA VAL A 214 -21.75 26.27 -3.51
C VAL A 214 -20.60 26.34 -4.50
N SER A 215 -19.72 25.33 -4.46
CA SER A 215 -18.66 25.12 -5.44
C SER A 215 -18.86 23.82 -6.18
N LEU A 216 -18.79 23.87 -7.50
CA LEU A 216 -18.90 22.73 -8.40
C LEU A 216 -17.53 22.41 -9.00
N ARG A 217 -17.27 21.15 -9.21
CA ARG A 217 -16.11 20.64 -9.95
C ARG A 217 -16.57 19.53 -10.89
N ALA A 218 -16.08 19.57 -12.13
CA ALA A 218 -16.22 18.48 -13.07
C ALA A 218 -14.92 18.33 -13.86
N GLY A 219 -14.40 17.11 -13.95
CA GLY A 219 -13.18 16.83 -14.64
C GLY A 219 -13.24 15.51 -15.41
N ILE A 220 -12.42 15.42 -16.43
CA ILE A 220 -12.23 14.21 -17.22
C ILE A 220 -10.73 14.05 -17.50
N ARG A 221 -10.26 12.82 -17.44
CA ARG A 221 -8.92 12.42 -17.85
C ARG A 221 -9.02 11.21 -18.78
N TYR A 222 -8.33 11.30 -19.89
CA TYR A 222 -8.12 10.19 -20.83
C TYR A 222 -6.67 9.77 -20.77
N GLU A 223 -6.42 8.47 -20.74
CA GLU A 223 -5.09 7.88 -20.75
C GLU A 223 -5.01 6.79 -21.81
N TYR A 224 -3.95 6.85 -22.60
CA TYR A 224 -3.52 5.77 -23.48
C TYR A 224 -2.24 5.17 -22.94
N SER A 225 -2.21 3.85 -22.76
CA SER A 225 -1.04 3.13 -22.25
C SER A 225 -0.62 2.07 -23.26
N HIS A 226 0.67 2.05 -23.57
CA HIS A 226 1.30 0.98 -24.35
C HIS A 226 2.23 0.18 -23.44
N LEU A 227 1.98 -1.11 -23.30
CA LEU A 227 2.76 -2.04 -22.52
C LEU A 227 3.50 -2.99 -23.46
N SER A 228 4.78 -3.23 -23.19
CA SER A 228 5.61 -4.19 -23.93
C SER A 228 6.49 -4.94 -22.92
N ALA A 229 6.49 -6.26 -23.02
CA ALA A 229 7.27 -7.11 -22.16
C ALA A 229 7.93 -8.23 -22.94
N LYS A 230 9.11 -8.66 -22.49
CA LYS A 230 9.86 -9.75 -23.12
C LYS A 230 10.71 -10.50 -22.13
N PHE A 231 10.81 -11.82 -22.31
CA PHE A 231 11.88 -12.63 -21.77
C PHE A 231 13.13 -12.49 -22.66
N ARG A 232 14.29 -12.43 -22.03
CA ARG A 232 15.59 -12.46 -22.72
C ARG A 232 16.24 -13.84 -22.69
N THR A 233 15.69 -14.77 -21.90
CA THR A 233 16.18 -16.12 -21.69
C THR A 233 15.07 -17.14 -21.93
N GLY A 234 15.42 -18.36 -22.29
CA GLY A 234 14.47 -19.44 -22.61
C GLY A 234 13.72 -19.19 -23.93
N ASP A 235 12.44 -19.56 -23.96
CA ASP A 235 11.53 -19.20 -25.05
C ASP A 235 11.34 -17.70 -25.04
N MET A 236 11.97 -16.99 -25.95
CA MET A 236 11.88 -15.52 -26.10
C MET A 236 10.44 -15.10 -26.43
N ARG A 237 9.59 -15.01 -25.43
CA ARG A 237 8.19 -14.57 -25.56
C ARG A 237 8.11 -13.05 -25.50
N HIS A 238 7.34 -12.50 -26.39
CA HIS A 238 6.97 -11.09 -26.40
C HIS A 238 5.48 -10.95 -26.17
N PHE A 239 5.11 -10.05 -25.28
CA PHE A 239 3.72 -9.65 -25.12
C PHE A 239 3.62 -8.14 -25.16
N GLY A 240 2.51 -7.65 -25.66
CA GLY A 240 2.18 -6.24 -25.68
C GLY A 240 0.69 -6.04 -25.53
N SER A 241 0.33 -4.95 -24.86
CA SER A 241 -1.06 -4.56 -24.67
C SER A 241 -1.21 -3.07 -24.81
N ASN A 242 -2.35 -2.64 -25.33
CA ASN A 242 -2.75 -1.23 -25.39
C ASN A 242 -4.01 -1.04 -24.55
N LEU A 243 -3.98 -0.09 -23.65
CA LEU A 243 -5.10 0.21 -22.74
C LEU A 243 -5.59 1.63 -22.99
N ASN A 244 -6.90 1.80 -22.96
CA ASN A 244 -7.56 3.10 -23.08
C ASN A 244 -8.43 3.29 -21.84
N ASP A 245 -8.11 4.29 -21.04
CA ASP A 245 -8.74 4.52 -19.77
C ASP A 245 -9.35 5.92 -19.68
N PHE A 246 -10.61 5.99 -19.22
CA PHE A 246 -11.30 7.25 -18.90
C PHE A 246 -11.51 7.34 -17.40
N ALA A 247 -11.12 8.47 -16.81
CA ALA A 247 -11.26 8.74 -15.39
C ALA A 247 -12.01 10.06 -15.15
N PRO A 248 -13.34 10.07 -15.21
CA PRO A 248 -14.16 11.22 -14.86
C PRO A 248 -14.17 11.45 -13.34
N ASN A 249 -14.32 12.71 -12.95
CA ASN A 249 -14.57 13.11 -11.58
C ASN A 249 -15.59 14.26 -11.52
N ALA A 250 -16.35 14.32 -10.42
CA ALA A 250 -17.27 15.41 -10.17
C ALA A 250 -17.38 15.64 -8.66
N ALA A 251 -17.59 16.88 -8.24
CA ALA A 251 -17.88 17.19 -6.85
C ALA A 251 -18.76 18.43 -6.72
N VAL A 252 -19.61 18.40 -5.70
CA VAL A 252 -20.39 19.54 -5.21
C VAL A 252 -19.96 19.76 -3.76
N ASN A 253 -19.53 20.98 -3.45
CA ASN A 253 -19.18 21.41 -2.11
C ASN A 253 -20.13 22.55 -1.70
N TRP A 254 -20.83 22.37 -0.59
CA TRP A 254 -21.78 23.34 -0.04
C TRP A 254 -21.32 23.78 1.34
N ASN A 255 -20.86 25.03 1.44
CA ASN A 255 -20.58 25.69 2.71
C ASN A 255 -21.91 26.14 3.31
N ILE A 256 -22.53 25.28 4.15
CA ILE A 256 -23.83 25.56 4.80
C ILE A 256 -23.73 26.88 5.60
N ASN A 257 -22.63 26.99 6.33
CA ASN A 257 -22.19 28.23 7.00
C ASN A 257 -20.66 28.16 7.20
N ASP A 258 -20.10 29.16 7.92
CA ASP A 258 -18.63 29.24 8.11
C ASP A 258 -18.02 28.07 8.90
N ALA A 259 -18.84 27.34 9.66
CA ALA A 259 -18.40 26.20 10.46
C ALA A 259 -18.73 24.83 9.82
N ASN A 260 -19.68 24.77 8.88
CA ASN A 260 -20.23 23.51 8.39
C ASN A 260 -20.14 23.42 6.87
N THR A 261 -19.56 22.34 6.38
CA THR A 261 -19.42 22.05 4.95
C THR A 261 -19.92 20.65 4.65
N LEU A 262 -20.67 20.52 3.57
CA LEU A 262 -21.10 19.22 3.02
C LEU A 262 -20.55 19.08 1.61
N LYS A 263 -19.94 17.93 1.32
CA LYS A 263 -19.34 17.62 0.02
C LYS A 263 -19.82 16.28 -0.49
N LEU A 264 -20.38 16.26 -1.67
CA LEU A 264 -20.63 15.04 -2.44
C LEU A 264 -19.62 14.96 -3.57
N SER A 265 -18.98 13.80 -3.75
CA SER A 265 -18.01 13.62 -4.82
C SER A 265 -18.11 12.24 -5.45
N TYR A 266 -17.85 12.19 -6.74
CA TYR A 266 -17.65 10.98 -7.53
C TYR A 266 -16.27 11.02 -8.16
N ASN A 267 -15.57 9.90 -8.14
CA ASN A 267 -14.32 9.72 -8.89
C ASN A 267 -14.19 8.29 -9.42
N ARG A 268 -13.64 8.18 -10.62
CA ARG A 268 -13.17 6.91 -11.17
C ARG A 268 -11.65 6.89 -11.13
N ARG A 269 -11.09 5.89 -10.47
CA ARG A 269 -9.65 5.64 -10.37
C ARG A 269 -9.27 4.43 -11.21
N ILE A 270 -8.18 4.54 -11.94
CA ILE A 270 -7.60 3.45 -12.72
C ILE A 270 -6.39 2.92 -11.97
N ASN A 271 -6.36 1.62 -11.72
CA ASN A 271 -5.22 0.90 -11.16
C ASN A 271 -4.67 -0.05 -12.22
N ARG A 272 -3.36 0.05 -12.47
CA ARG A 272 -2.64 -0.80 -13.43
C ARG A 272 -1.90 -1.90 -12.71
N PRO A 273 -1.77 -3.11 -13.32
CA PRO A 273 -0.94 -4.15 -12.75
C PRO A 273 0.52 -3.71 -12.73
N GLY A 274 1.18 -3.92 -11.60
CA GLY A 274 2.63 -3.78 -11.47
C GLY A 274 3.35 -5.01 -11.99
N ILE A 275 4.69 -4.93 -12.06
CA ILE A 275 5.53 -6.00 -12.63
C ILE A 275 5.34 -7.35 -11.93
N SER A 276 5.16 -7.36 -10.60
CA SER A 276 4.96 -8.60 -9.84
C SER A 276 3.68 -9.36 -10.19
N TYR A 277 2.69 -8.68 -10.80
CA TYR A 277 1.47 -9.31 -11.29
C TYR A 277 1.58 -9.77 -12.75
N LEU A 278 2.47 -9.13 -13.50
CA LEU A 278 2.64 -9.36 -14.94
C LEU A 278 3.73 -10.37 -15.26
N ASP A 279 4.75 -10.50 -14.38
CA ASP A 279 5.92 -11.36 -14.62
C ASP A 279 5.49 -12.84 -14.65
N PRO A 280 5.48 -13.49 -15.82
CA PRO A 280 5.03 -14.87 -15.95
C PRO A 280 6.09 -15.91 -15.51
N THR A 281 7.19 -15.47 -14.90
CA THR A 281 8.20 -16.36 -14.32
C THR A 281 7.55 -17.31 -13.32
N VAL A 282 7.72 -18.59 -13.56
CA VAL A 282 7.15 -19.63 -12.70
C VAL A 282 8.03 -19.84 -11.48
N SER A 283 7.45 -19.68 -10.31
CA SER A 283 8.09 -20.01 -9.03
C SER A 283 7.50 -21.29 -8.49
N VAL A 284 8.34 -22.33 -8.32
CA VAL A 284 7.93 -23.64 -7.82
C VAL A 284 8.53 -23.86 -6.43
N SER A 285 7.68 -24.25 -5.49
CA SER A 285 8.04 -24.81 -4.18
C SER A 285 7.32 -26.15 -3.99
N PRO A 286 7.62 -26.95 -2.95
CA PRO A 286 7.03 -28.29 -2.81
C PRO A 286 5.51 -28.35 -2.84
N LEU A 287 4.84 -27.31 -2.35
CA LEU A 287 3.37 -27.26 -2.23
C LEU A 287 2.71 -26.20 -3.08
N VAL A 288 3.50 -25.32 -3.71
CA VAL A 288 2.98 -24.10 -4.36
C VAL A 288 3.73 -23.80 -5.65
N THR A 289 2.98 -23.56 -6.70
CA THR A 289 3.48 -22.94 -7.94
C THR A 289 2.81 -21.59 -8.12
N SER A 290 3.58 -20.58 -8.43
CA SER A 290 3.05 -19.23 -8.70
C SER A 290 3.65 -18.63 -9.96
N SER A 291 2.83 -17.86 -10.68
CA SER A 291 3.27 -17.05 -11.84
C SER A 291 2.41 -15.80 -11.93
N GLY A 292 2.97 -14.73 -12.49
CA GLY A 292 2.18 -13.58 -12.91
C GLY A 292 1.37 -13.88 -14.18
N ASN A 293 0.56 -12.89 -14.60
CA ASN A 293 -0.25 -12.97 -15.81
C ASN A 293 0.01 -11.71 -16.66
N PRO A 294 0.70 -11.84 -17.80
CA PRO A 294 1.00 -10.71 -18.69
C PRO A 294 -0.22 -10.13 -19.40
N ASP A 295 -1.36 -10.85 -19.43
CA ASP A 295 -2.59 -10.44 -20.11
C ASP A 295 -3.51 -9.57 -19.23
N LEU A 296 -3.04 -9.18 -18.03
CA LEU A 296 -3.81 -8.33 -17.13
C LEU A 296 -4.08 -6.95 -17.72
N GLY A 297 -5.34 -6.53 -17.67
CA GLY A 297 -5.78 -5.18 -17.96
C GLY A 297 -5.75 -4.25 -16.74
N SER A 298 -6.05 -2.97 -16.95
CA SER A 298 -6.29 -2.02 -15.88
C SER A 298 -7.60 -2.33 -15.14
N SER A 299 -7.62 -2.07 -13.83
CA SER A 299 -8.83 -2.14 -12.99
C SER A 299 -9.41 -0.75 -12.79
N ALA A 300 -10.72 -0.61 -12.89
CA ALA A 300 -11.41 0.65 -12.67
C ALA A 300 -12.26 0.60 -11.38
N TYR A 301 -12.00 1.56 -10.48
CA TYR A 301 -12.75 1.72 -9.23
C TYR A 301 -13.56 3.00 -9.29
N ASN A 302 -14.88 2.88 -9.13
CA ASN A 302 -15.82 4.00 -9.07
C ASN A 302 -16.19 4.23 -7.61
N ALA A 303 -15.98 5.44 -7.11
CA ALA A 303 -16.27 5.80 -5.73
C ALA A 303 -17.19 7.01 -5.66
N VAL A 304 -18.23 6.92 -4.82
CA VAL A 304 -19.09 8.04 -4.41
C VAL A 304 -18.86 8.28 -2.92
N THR A 305 -18.59 9.52 -2.55
CA THR A 305 -18.35 9.90 -1.15
C THR A 305 -19.18 11.11 -0.78
N LEU A 306 -19.93 10.98 0.31
CA LEU A 306 -20.55 12.10 1.03
C LEU A 306 -19.71 12.39 2.27
N ASN A 307 -19.25 13.62 2.39
CA ASN A 307 -18.42 14.08 3.49
C ASN A 307 -19.07 15.30 4.16
N TYR A 308 -19.08 15.30 5.49
CA TYR A 308 -19.49 16.44 6.31
C TYR A 308 -18.33 16.88 7.19
N THR A 309 -18.03 18.16 7.18
CA THR A 309 -16.97 18.79 7.99
C THR A 309 -17.57 19.86 8.89
N LEU A 310 -17.26 19.80 10.20
CA LEU A 310 -17.56 20.81 11.21
C LEU A 310 -16.24 21.33 11.79
N ILE A 311 -16.05 22.65 11.75
CA ILE A 311 -14.88 23.32 12.35
C ILE A 311 -15.37 24.39 13.33
N ARG A 312 -15.07 24.20 14.62
CA ARG A 312 -15.32 25.17 15.69
C ARG A 312 -14.09 25.25 16.59
N PRO A 313 -13.92 26.28 17.40
CA PRO A 313 -12.70 26.51 18.20
C PRO A 313 -12.25 25.33 19.05
N ARG A 314 -13.18 24.56 19.59
CA ARG A 314 -12.89 23.40 20.47
C ARG A 314 -13.19 22.04 19.86
N ILE A 315 -13.81 21.98 18.68
CA ILE A 315 -14.18 20.72 18.03
C ILE A 315 -13.99 20.83 16.52
N THR A 316 -13.29 19.85 15.97
CA THR A 316 -13.24 19.57 14.53
C THR A 316 -13.79 18.18 14.31
N LEU A 317 -14.76 18.03 13.42
CA LEU A 317 -15.31 16.76 12.99
C LEU A 317 -15.25 16.69 11.46
N ASP A 318 -14.77 15.58 10.94
CA ASP A 318 -14.85 15.20 9.54
C ASP A 318 -15.43 13.80 9.46
N ALA A 319 -16.63 13.66 8.91
CA ALA A 319 -17.33 12.39 8.82
C ALA A 319 -17.71 12.09 7.37
N SER A 320 -17.52 10.87 6.93
CA SER A 320 -17.84 10.49 5.55
C SER A 320 -18.45 9.09 5.43
N VAL A 321 -19.27 8.95 4.39
CA VAL A 321 -19.79 7.68 3.88
C VAL A 321 -19.30 7.54 2.45
N SER A 322 -18.62 6.43 2.15
CA SER A 322 -18.06 6.16 0.82
C SER A 322 -18.48 4.79 0.31
N GLY A 323 -19.06 4.73 -0.88
CA GLY A 323 -19.30 3.50 -1.63
C GLY A 323 -18.28 3.36 -2.75
N THR A 324 -17.61 2.21 -2.86
CA THR A 324 -16.65 1.91 -3.93
C THR A 324 -17.04 0.63 -4.66
N ILE A 325 -16.96 0.66 -5.99
CA ILE A 325 -17.37 -0.43 -6.87
C ILE A 325 -16.29 -0.65 -7.93
N SER A 326 -15.89 -1.90 -8.15
CA SER A 326 -15.15 -2.37 -9.32
C SER A 326 -15.74 -3.70 -9.81
N ASN A 327 -15.78 -3.92 -11.12
CA ASN A 327 -16.22 -5.19 -11.72
C ASN A 327 -15.06 -5.98 -12.33
N ASN A 328 -13.87 -5.41 -12.35
CA ASN A 328 -12.66 -5.97 -12.97
C ASN A 328 -11.43 -5.74 -12.08
N ALA A 329 -11.62 -5.80 -10.77
CA ALA A 329 -10.48 -5.70 -9.86
C ALA A 329 -9.53 -6.88 -10.10
N ILE A 330 -8.22 -6.57 -10.12
CA ILE A 330 -7.19 -7.61 -10.19
C ILE A 330 -7.19 -8.35 -8.86
N ALA A 331 -7.30 -9.66 -8.93
CA ALA A 331 -7.21 -10.54 -7.78
C ALA A 331 -6.29 -11.72 -8.04
N GLN A 332 -5.68 -12.24 -6.98
CA GLN A 332 -4.99 -13.52 -7.04
C GLN A 332 -6.01 -14.62 -7.31
N VAL A 333 -5.73 -15.46 -8.29
CA VAL A 333 -6.52 -16.65 -8.61
C VAL A 333 -5.78 -17.87 -8.04
N LYS A 334 -6.51 -18.72 -7.34
CA LYS A 334 -5.98 -19.87 -6.64
C LYS A 334 -6.72 -21.12 -7.11
N THR A 335 -5.97 -22.12 -7.57
CA THR A 335 -6.48 -23.48 -7.85
C THR A 335 -5.67 -24.49 -7.05
N VAL A 336 -6.31 -25.60 -6.70
CA VAL A 336 -5.66 -26.71 -5.99
C VAL A 336 -5.91 -27.98 -6.81
N GLU A 337 -4.82 -28.65 -7.18
CA GLU A 337 -4.86 -29.90 -7.95
C GLU A 337 -3.83 -30.87 -7.34
N ASN A 338 -4.22 -32.09 -7.05
CA ASN A 338 -3.35 -33.11 -6.48
C ASN A 338 -2.56 -32.64 -5.24
N GLN A 339 -3.24 -31.91 -4.32
CA GLN A 339 -2.65 -31.35 -3.09
C GLN A 339 -1.58 -30.27 -3.35
N HIS A 340 -1.45 -29.81 -4.58
CA HIS A 340 -0.57 -28.72 -4.98
C HIS A 340 -1.39 -27.47 -5.28
N THR A 341 -0.93 -26.30 -4.83
CA THR A 341 -1.61 -25.02 -5.01
C THR A 341 -0.96 -24.21 -6.13
N TYR A 342 -1.77 -23.72 -7.05
CA TYR A 342 -1.35 -22.84 -8.15
C TYR A 342 -1.91 -21.45 -7.92
N TYR A 343 -1.05 -20.44 -8.04
CA TYR A 343 -1.40 -19.03 -7.94
C TYR A 343 -1.10 -18.30 -9.24
N THR A 344 -2.04 -17.48 -9.68
CA THR A 344 -1.84 -16.48 -10.73
C THR A 344 -2.70 -15.24 -10.42
N TYR A 345 -2.80 -14.29 -11.33
CA TYR A 345 -3.62 -13.09 -11.20
C TYR A 345 -4.56 -12.95 -12.38
N ASP A 346 -5.74 -12.37 -12.15
CA ASP A 346 -6.71 -12.10 -13.20
C ASP A 346 -7.62 -10.92 -12.83
N ASN A 347 -8.26 -10.29 -13.83
CA ASN A 347 -9.24 -9.22 -13.68
C ASN A 347 -10.65 -9.79 -13.40
N VAL A 348 -10.84 -10.52 -12.32
CA VAL A 348 -12.03 -11.35 -12.05
C VAL A 348 -12.85 -10.94 -10.83
N ASP A 349 -12.35 -10.03 -10.00
CA ASP A 349 -13.03 -9.66 -8.77
C ASP A 349 -14.06 -8.56 -8.97
N HIS A 350 -15.29 -8.83 -8.54
CA HIS A 350 -16.34 -7.84 -8.37
C HIS A 350 -16.26 -7.26 -6.96
N TYR A 351 -15.45 -6.24 -6.81
CA TYR A 351 -15.21 -5.55 -5.54
C TYR A 351 -16.34 -4.58 -5.20
N ARG A 352 -16.85 -4.64 -3.97
CA ARG A 352 -17.82 -3.71 -3.40
C ARG A 352 -17.41 -3.34 -1.98
N GLN A 353 -17.38 -2.05 -1.69
CA GLN A 353 -17.07 -1.57 -0.35
C GLN A 353 -18.05 -0.46 0.04
N LEU A 354 -18.58 -0.53 1.24
CA LEU A 354 -19.17 0.60 1.96
C LEU A 354 -18.24 0.93 3.13
N ARG A 355 -17.81 2.18 3.22
CA ARG A 355 -16.94 2.66 4.31
C ARG A 355 -17.55 3.85 4.98
N LEU A 356 -17.67 3.78 6.29
CA LEU A 356 -17.93 4.90 7.19
C LEU A 356 -16.60 5.35 7.76
N SER A 357 -16.34 6.66 7.81
CA SER A 357 -15.12 7.21 8.40
C SER A 357 -15.46 8.45 9.21
N ALA A 358 -14.77 8.62 10.34
CA ALA A 358 -14.89 9.80 11.17
C ALA A 358 -13.54 10.17 11.76
N TYR A 359 -13.16 11.42 11.60
CA TYR A 359 -12.10 12.08 12.36
C TYR A 359 -12.73 13.10 13.29
N ALA A 360 -12.44 13.03 14.57
CA ALA A 360 -12.87 14.01 15.55
C ALA A 360 -11.68 14.48 16.38
N GLN A 361 -11.53 15.79 16.49
CA GLN A 361 -10.62 16.41 17.44
C GLN A 361 -11.44 17.26 18.39
N TRP A 362 -11.28 17.00 19.69
CA TRP A 362 -11.94 17.75 20.74
C TRP A 362 -10.92 18.28 21.75
N THR A 363 -11.04 19.58 22.07
CA THR A 363 -10.19 20.29 23.04
C THR A 363 -11.11 20.79 24.17
N PRO A 364 -11.52 19.89 25.12
CA PRO A 364 -12.45 20.24 26.19
C PRO A 364 -11.92 21.37 27.05
N TRP A 365 -10.62 21.39 27.31
CA TRP A 365 -9.88 22.42 28.04
C TRP A 365 -8.65 22.82 27.22
N ASP A 366 -8.10 24.00 27.49
CA ASP A 366 -6.99 24.58 26.71
C ASP A 366 -5.72 23.70 26.65
N LYS A 367 -5.57 22.77 27.60
CA LYS A 367 -4.39 21.89 27.72
C LYS A 367 -4.67 20.43 27.39
N THR A 368 -5.91 20.10 27.03
CA THR A 368 -6.33 18.71 26.73
C THR A 368 -6.74 18.62 25.26
N ARG A 369 -6.20 17.63 24.57
CA ARG A 369 -6.56 17.31 23.19
C ARG A 369 -6.89 15.84 23.08
N ILE A 370 -8.07 15.53 22.56
CA ILE A 370 -8.54 14.18 22.28
C ILE A 370 -8.76 14.08 20.78
N VAL A 371 -8.16 13.07 20.16
CA VAL A 371 -8.32 12.78 18.72
C VAL A 371 -8.82 11.36 18.57
N VAL A 372 -9.90 11.20 17.82
CA VAL A 372 -10.44 9.91 17.39
C VAL A 372 -10.38 9.87 15.86
N ASN A 373 -9.83 8.81 15.32
CA ASN A 373 -9.90 8.48 13.91
C ASN A 373 -10.48 7.07 13.79
N ALA A 374 -11.66 6.95 13.23
CA ALA A 374 -12.36 5.68 13.10
C ALA A 374 -12.83 5.50 11.66
N SER A 375 -12.66 4.32 11.13
CA SER A 375 -13.27 3.92 9.87
C SER A 375 -13.64 2.44 9.90
N GLY A 376 -14.70 2.08 9.18
CA GLY A 376 -15.08 0.67 9.07
C GLY A 376 -16.24 0.48 8.10
N GLY A 377 -16.49 -0.78 7.79
CA GLY A 377 -17.59 -1.18 6.94
C GLY A 377 -17.34 -2.49 6.20
N PRO A 378 -18.36 -3.02 5.54
CA PRO A 378 -18.27 -4.26 4.77
C PRO A 378 -17.49 -4.05 3.46
N VAL A 379 -16.64 -5.03 3.16
CA VAL A 379 -15.98 -5.22 1.86
C VAL A 379 -16.39 -6.58 1.34
N ARG A 380 -16.97 -6.61 0.15
CA ARG A 380 -17.34 -7.84 -0.54
C ARG A 380 -16.43 -8.07 -1.74
N TYR A 381 -15.84 -9.24 -1.78
CA TYR A 381 -15.09 -9.82 -2.89
C TYR A 381 -15.96 -10.90 -3.54
N HIS A 382 -16.08 -10.89 -4.85
CA HIS A 382 -16.95 -11.82 -5.53
C HIS A 382 -16.42 -12.20 -6.93
N ARG A 383 -16.20 -13.49 -7.14
CA ARG A 383 -15.83 -14.07 -8.44
C ARG A 383 -16.99 -14.94 -8.95
N PRO A 384 -17.85 -14.43 -9.86
CA PRO A 384 -19.02 -15.15 -10.32
C PRO A 384 -18.69 -16.48 -11.00
N SER A 385 -17.64 -16.51 -11.84
CA SER A 385 -17.23 -17.71 -12.60
C SER A 385 -16.83 -18.90 -11.71
N ALA A 386 -16.34 -18.65 -10.51
CA ALA A 386 -15.96 -19.68 -9.54
C ALA A 386 -16.99 -19.83 -8.40
N LYS A 387 -18.12 -19.08 -8.44
CA LYS A 387 -19.13 -19.03 -7.37
C LYS A 387 -18.56 -18.67 -5.99
N LEU A 388 -17.43 -17.96 -5.95
CA LEU A 388 -16.79 -17.52 -4.72
C LEU A 388 -17.33 -16.15 -4.30
N SER A 389 -17.67 -16.01 -3.04
CA SER A 389 -18.10 -14.74 -2.45
C SER A 389 -17.68 -14.67 -1.00
N GLU A 390 -16.94 -13.62 -0.64
CA GLU A 390 -16.53 -13.36 0.73
C GLU A 390 -16.88 -11.93 1.12
N THR A 391 -17.41 -11.74 2.32
CA THR A 391 -17.69 -10.43 2.88
C THR A 391 -17.01 -10.29 4.22
N VAL A 392 -16.16 -9.28 4.34
CA VAL A 392 -15.38 -9.01 5.54
C VAL A 392 -15.74 -7.63 6.06
N TRP A 393 -15.97 -7.51 7.35
CA TRP A 393 -16.09 -6.21 8.00
C TRP A 393 -14.71 -5.70 8.39
N GLN A 394 -14.26 -4.65 7.73
CA GLN A 394 -13.00 -3.97 8.06
C GLN A 394 -13.24 -2.89 9.10
N SER A 395 -12.32 -2.77 10.07
CA SER A 395 -12.39 -1.76 11.13
C SER A 395 -11.00 -1.19 11.40
N HIS A 396 -10.95 0.11 11.57
CA HIS A 396 -9.76 0.83 11.98
C HIS A 396 -10.18 1.92 12.96
N ILE A 397 -9.71 1.86 14.19
CA ILE A 397 -9.99 2.86 15.22
C ILE A 397 -8.67 3.27 15.85
N TYR A 398 -8.45 4.55 15.96
CA TYR A 398 -7.30 5.15 16.63
C TYR A 398 -7.77 6.25 17.58
N LEU A 399 -7.31 6.19 18.82
CA LEU A 399 -7.55 7.18 19.87
C LEU A 399 -6.20 7.76 20.30
N ASN A 400 -6.10 9.08 20.36
CA ASN A 400 -4.98 9.79 20.96
C ASN A 400 -5.52 10.78 22.00
N ILE A 401 -4.98 10.73 23.20
CA ILE A 401 -5.25 11.68 24.29
C ILE A 401 -3.93 12.33 24.64
N GLN A 402 -3.94 13.65 24.68
CA GLN A 402 -2.80 14.46 25.07
C GLN A 402 -3.24 15.46 26.16
N GLN A 403 -2.50 15.46 27.28
CA GLN A 403 -2.68 16.42 28.38
C GLN A 403 -1.37 17.15 28.63
N THR A 404 -1.40 18.47 28.53
CA THR A 404 -0.28 19.32 28.97
C THR A 404 -0.47 19.73 30.40
N ILE A 405 0.54 19.48 31.24
CA ILE A 405 0.59 19.86 32.65
C ILE A 405 1.72 20.89 32.87
N PRO A 406 1.86 21.51 34.07
CA PRO A 406 2.94 22.47 34.35
C PRO A 406 4.33 21.94 33.94
N TRP A 407 5.31 22.85 33.84
CA TRP A 407 6.71 22.58 33.42
C TRP A 407 6.87 22.04 32.00
N LYS A 408 5.93 22.33 31.08
CA LYS A 408 5.93 21.87 29.68
C LYS A 408 5.97 20.33 29.55
N ILE A 409 5.36 19.62 30.51
CA ILE A 409 5.24 18.17 30.46
C ILE A 409 3.94 17.84 29.71
N ILE A 410 4.04 16.90 28.78
CA ILE A 410 2.95 16.39 27.95
C ILE A 410 2.76 14.91 28.26
N LEU A 411 1.62 14.56 28.80
CA LEU A 411 1.20 13.17 28.95
C LEU A 411 0.47 12.74 27.67
N ARG A 412 0.76 11.54 27.17
CA ARG A 412 0.13 10.97 25.98
C ARG A 412 -0.38 9.56 26.27
N ALA A 413 -1.59 9.27 25.79
CA ALA A 413 -2.13 7.93 25.74
C ALA A 413 -2.65 7.69 24.31
N ASN A 414 -2.29 6.55 23.74
CA ASN A 414 -2.75 6.13 22.43
C ASN A 414 -3.37 4.75 22.53
N ALA A 415 -4.38 4.50 21.72
CA ALA A 415 -4.92 3.16 21.50
C ALA A 415 -5.32 3.01 20.04
N GLY A 416 -5.10 1.83 19.48
CA GLY A 416 -5.46 1.49 18.11
C GLY A 416 -6.02 0.09 18.01
N PHE A 417 -7.04 -0.07 17.18
CA PHE A 417 -7.63 -1.34 16.82
C PHE A 417 -7.71 -1.44 15.30
N PHE A 418 -7.25 -2.57 14.77
CA PHE A 418 -7.31 -2.90 13.35
C PHE A 418 -7.95 -4.28 13.23
N GLY A 419 -9.01 -4.38 12.46
CA GLY A 419 -9.74 -5.65 12.34
C GLY A 419 -10.30 -5.89 10.94
N GLY A 420 -10.44 -7.18 10.61
CA GLY A 420 -11.12 -7.65 9.41
C GLY A 420 -10.35 -7.39 8.12
N TYR A 421 -9.45 -8.28 7.74
CA TYR A 421 -8.83 -8.32 6.41
C TYR A 421 -9.39 -9.49 5.63
N GLY A 422 -9.52 -9.33 4.31
CA GLY A 422 -9.96 -10.40 3.45
C GLY A 422 -9.62 -10.20 1.99
N SER A 423 -9.82 -11.25 1.25
CA SER A 423 -9.71 -11.33 -0.21
C SER A 423 -10.71 -12.36 -0.72
N LEU A 424 -10.66 -12.72 -2.00
CA LEU A 424 -11.46 -13.81 -2.56
C LEU A 424 -11.26 -15.16 -1.85
N TYR A 425 -10.08 -15.39 -1.26
CA TYR A 425 -9.68 -16.69 -0.71
C TYR A 425 -9.23 -16.64 0.74
N THR A 426 -9.25 -15.48 1.36
CA THR A 426 -8.69 -15.33 2.71
C THR A 426 -9.54 -14.38 3.51
N ARG A 427 -9.81 -14.72 4.75
CA ARG A 427 -10.36 -13.82 5.76
C ARG A 427 -9.55 -13.91 7.04
N SER A 428 -9.38 -12.80 7.70
CA SER A 428 -8.71 -12.75 8.99
C SER A 428 -9.59 -12.04 10.01
N LYS A 429 -9.51 -12.51 11.24
CA LYS A 429 -10.16 -11.90 12.40
C LYS A 429 -9.08 -11.51 13.39
N ASN A 430 -9.07 -10.27 13.80
CA ASN A 430 -8.24 -9.87 14.93
C ASN A 430 -8.98 -10.17 16.24
N ASN A 431 -8.28 -10.70 17.21
CA ASN A 431 -8.80 -10.92 18.55
C ASN A 431 -8.79 -9.60 19.36
N ALA A 432 -9.45 -9.56 20.51
CA ALA A 432 -9.41 -8.40 21.41
C ALA A 432 -7.97 -8.05 21.85
N SER A 433 -7.06 -9.02 21.86
CA SER A 433 -5.63 -8.83 22.08
C SER A 433 -4.92 -8.02 20.99
N SER A 434 -5.56 -7.79 19.86
CA SER A 434 -5.04 -6.96 18.77
C SER A 434 -5.11 -5.45 19.02
N ILE A 435 -5.70 -5.02 20.13
CA ILE A 435 -5.67 -3.61 20.53
C ILE A 435 -4.23 -3.24 20.89
N TRP A 436 -3.65 -2.35 20.08
CA TRP A 436 -2.40 -1.70 20.40
C TRP A 436 -2.67 -0.47 21.28
N HIS A 437 -1.83 -0.25 22.29
CA HIS A 437 -1.93 0.93 23.14
C HIS A 437 -0.54 1.36 23.62
N SER A 438 -0.39 2.65 23.89
CA SER A 438 0.84 3.20 24.45
C SER A 438 0.54 4.34 25.41
N ILE A 439 1.40 4.51 26.38
CA ILE A 439 1.45 5.68 27.25
C ILE A 439 2.84 6.28 27.23
N GLY A 440 2.91 7.59 27.33
CA GLY A 440 4.21 8.27 27.27
C GLY A 440 4.16 9.62 27.96
N VAL A 441 5.35 10.07 28.32
CA VAL A 441 5.63 11.39 28.92
C VAL A 441 6.65 12.08 28.05
N GLN A 442 6.37 13.31 27.65
CA GLN A 442 7.27 14.17 26.92
C GLN A 442 7.50 15.44 27.72
N ARG A 443 8.74 15.92 27.75
CA ARG A 443 9.04 17.25 28.27
C ARG A 443 9.79 18.06 27.22
N ASN A 444 9.37 19.33 27.06
CA ASN A 444 10.02 20.27 26.18
C ASN A 444 10.96 21.17 26.98
N PHE A 445 12.15 21.37 26.43
CA PHE A 445 13.25 22.14 27.03
C PHE A 445 13.70 23.21 26.03
N LEU A 446 14.49 24.14 26.55
CA LEU A 446 15.10 25.24 25.82
C LEU A 446 14.07 26.28 25.35
N LYS A 447 14.59 27.42 24.86
CA LYS A 447 13.78 28.47 24.27
C LYS A 447 13.08 27.93 23.01
N GLU A 448 11.81 28.30 22.81
CA GLU A 448 11.01 27.86 21.66
C GLU A 448 10.83 26.33 21.56
N ASP A 449 10.94 25.60 22.70
CA ASP A 449 10.78 24.14 22.75
C ASP A 449 11.71 23.39 21.77
N ARG A 450 12.95 23.86 21.63
CA ARG A 450 13.92 23.31 20.67
C ARG A 450 14.38 21.89 21.00
N LEU A 451 14.36 21.48 22.25
CA LEU A 451 14.67 20.13 22.68
C LEU A 451 13.42 19.50 23.28
N SER A 452 13.01 18.34 22.75
CA SER A 452 11.98 17.51 23.37
C SER A 452 12.51 16.12 23.65
N VAL A 453 12.27 15.65 24.86
CA VAL A 453 12.61 14.29 25.29
C VAL A 453 11.32 13.60 25.65
N SER A 454 11.09 12.42 25.11
CA SER A 454 9.94 11.59 25.44
C SER A 454 10.36 10.16 25.78
N ILE A 455 9.68 9.60 26.78
CA ILE A 455 9.75 8.20 27.17
C ILE A 455 8.35 7.64 26.97
N PHE A 456 8.27 6.47 26.38
CA PHE A 456 6.99 5.81 26.14
C PHE A 456 7.12 4.30 26.35
N ILE A 457 6.02 3.68 26.72
CA ILE A 457 5.89 2.24 26.80
C ILE A 457 4.73 1.81 25.89
N ASN A 458 5.01 0.87 25.01
CA ASN A 458 4.01 0.24 24.14
C ASN A 458 3.42 -0.98 24.85
N ASN A 459 2.11 -1.16 24.72
CA ASN A 459 1.32 -2.25 25.27
C ASN A 459 1.61 -2.56 26.75
N PRO A 460 1.58 -1.55 27.66
CA PRO A 460 1.86 -1.76 29.07
C PRO A 460 0.83 -2.71 29.75
N PHE A 461 -0.36 -2.79 29.20
CA PHE A 461 -1.47 -3.61 29.71
C PHE A 461 -1.72 -4.79 28.79
N GLY A 462 -2.10 -5.92 29.35
CA GLY A 462 -2.40 -7.14 28.59
C GLY A 462 -1.19 -8.04 28.30
N PRO A 463 -1.37 -9.08 27.49
CA PRO A 463 -0.35 -10.07 27.20
C PRO A 463 0.78 -9.48 26.34
N ASN A 464 1.98 -10.04 26.50
CA ASN A 464 3.14 -9.68 25.67
C ASN A 464 3.11 -10.34 24.28
N THR A 465 2.06 -11.07 23.97
CA THR A 465 1.85 -11.78 22.70
C THR A 465 0.63 -11.23 21.98
N LEU A 466 0.62 -11.35 20.66
CA LEU A 466 -0.53 -11.07 19.81
C LEU A 466 -0.77 -12.26 18.89
N ASP A 467 -1.95 -12.87 19.01
CA ASP A 467 -2.40 -13.90 18.09
C ASP A 467 -3.20 -13.30 16.96
N TYR A 468 -2.79 -13.61 15.75
CA TYR A 468 -3.46 -13.24 14.52
C TYR A 468 -3.91 -14.50 13.81
N THR A 469 -5.23 -14.67 13.66
CA THR A 469 -5.81 -15.84 13.01
C THR A 469 -6.32 -15.45 11.62
N SER A 470 -5.95 -16.24 10.63
CA SER A 470 -6.47 -16.16 9.27
C SER A 470 -7.02 -17.51 8.80
N GLU A 471 -8.08 -17.45 8.03
CA GLU A 471 -8.65 -18.61 7.35
C GLU A 471 -8.44 -18.42 5.86
N THR A 472 -7.93 -19.47 5.20
CA THR A 472 -7.81 -19.54 3.75
C THR A 472 -8.79 -20.58 3.26
N PHE A 473 -9.49 -20.30 2.17
CA PHE A 473 -10.50 -21.20 1.60
C PHE A 473 -10.45 -21.16 0.07
N ASN A 474 -10.76 -22.29 -0.50
CA ASN A 474 -10.95 -22.49 -1.94
C ASN A 474 -12.05 -23.54 -2.12
N THR A 475 -12.39 -23.91 -3.34
CA THR A 475 -13.32 -25.01 -3.63
C THR A 475 -12.86 -26.35 -3.06
N ASP A 476 -11.53 -26.59 -3.02
CA ASP A 476 -10.93 -27.87 -2.59
C ASP A 476 -10.03 -27.80 -1.36
N TYR A 477 -9.82 -26.62 -0.77
CA TYR A 477 -8.91 -26.48 0.36
C TYR A 477 -9.37 -25.42 1.34
N VAL A 478 -9.40 -25.78 2.62
CA VAL A 478 -9.66 -24.87 3.74
C VAL A 478 -8.54 -25.01 4.73
N SER A 479 -7.98 -23.88 5.19
CA SER A 479 -6.99 -23.89 6.27
C SER A 479 -7.22 -22.75 7.26
N ARG A 480 -6.80 -22.99 8.50
CA ARG A 480 -6.76 -21.99 9.56
C ARG A 480 -5.33 -21.86 10.05
N SER A 481 -4.81 -20.64 10.00
CA SER A 481 -3.46 -20.32 10.46
C SER A 481 -3.54 -19.35 11.63
N THR A 482 -2.78 -19.63 12.70
CA THR A 482 -2.60 -18.72 13.81
C THR A 482 -1.14 -18.33 13.92
N THR A 483 -0.85 -17.02 13.81
CA THR A 483 0.48 -16.46 13.99
C THR A 483 0.53 -15.75 15.35
N THR A 484 1.43 -16.18 16.22
CA THR A 484 1.69 -15.53 17.49
C THR A 484 2.92 -14.63 17.36
N TYR A 485 2.72 -13.34 17.52
CA TYR A 485 3.79 -12.36 17.61
C TYR A 485 4.20 -12.20 19.07
N ASN A 486 5.48 -12.43 19.35
CA ASN A 486 6.09 -12.24 20.67
C ASN A 486 6.65 -10.81 20.84
N TYR A 487 7.01 -10.44 22.04
CA TYR A 487 7.66 -9.17 22.37
C TYR A 487 6.87 -7.92 21.96
N ARG A 488 5.57 -7.95 22.28
CA ARG A 488 4.67 -6.84 21.99
C ARG A 488 4.89 -5.63 22.89
N ARG A 489 5.46 -5.84 24.09
CA ARG A 489 5.76 -4.80 25.07
C ARG A 489 7.18 -4.31 24.89
N ASP A 490 7.33 -3.01 24.68
CA ASP A 490 8.63 -2.34 24.58
C ASP A 490 8.60 -0.96 25.23
N VAL A 491 9.79 -0.48 25.61
CA VAL A 491 10.01 0.86 26.14
C VAL A 491 10.91 1.60 25.15
N GLY A 492 10.51 2.81 24.77
CA GLY A 492 11.27 3.65 23.87
C GLY A 492 11.59 5.03 24.46
N ILE A 493 12.73 5.56 24.06
CA ILE A 493 13.14 6.93 24.32
C ILE A 493 13.31 7.65 22.99
N SER A 494 12.74 8.85 22.88
CA SER A 494 12.92 9.70 21.69
C SER A 494 13.45 11.06 22.13
N ILE A 495 14.54 11.48 21.51
CA ILE A 495 15.16 12.79 21.69
C ILE A 495 15.04 13.52 20.36
N ARG A 496 14.42 14.69 20.37
CA ARG A 496 14.29 15.55 19.19
C ARG A 496 14.89 16.92 19.49
N TYR A 497 15.85 17.33 18.68
CA TYR A 497 16.42 18.65 18.73
C TYR A 497 16.16 19.39 17.43
N ARG A 498 15.62 20.62 17.53
CA ARG A 498 15.37 21.53 16.41
C ARG A 498 16.42 22.62 16.43
N PHE A 499 17.27 22.64 15.42
CA PHE A 499 18.28 23.67 15.22
C PHE A 499 17.89 24.57 14.05
N GLY A 500 18.43 25.80 14.02
CA GLY A 500 18.10 26.80 13.03
C GLY A 500 16.79 27.53 13.33
N SER A 501 16.51 28.54 12.55
CA SER A 501 15.24 29.27 12.49
C SER A 501 14.84 29.38 11.02
N LEU A 502 13.69 28.86 10.66
CA LEU A 502 13.16 29.03 9.32
C LEU A 502 12.40 30.38 9.31
N THR A 503 12.95 31.37 8.64
CA THR A 503 12.34 32.69 8.49
C THR A 503 11.37 32.76 7.31
N ALA A 504 11.44 31.80 6.39
CA ALA A 504 10.53 31.67 5.24
C ALA A 504 10.11 30.20 5.08
N SER A 505 8.87 29.96 4.65
CA SER A 505 8.39 28.63 4.26
C SER A 505 8.81 28.32 2.83
N VAL A 506 9.15 27.06 2.54
CA VAL A 506 9.34 26.59 1.16
C VAL A 506 8.01 26.76 0.42
N LYS A 507 8.03 27.54 -0.67
CA LYS A 507 6.85 27.75 -1.50
C LYS A 507 6.57 26.51 -2.34
N LYS A 508 5.30 26.28 -2.66
CA LYS A 508 4.84 25.14 -3.48
C LYS A 508 4.17 25.64 -4.74
N THR A 509 4.39 24.95 -5.84
CA THR A 509 3.69 25.18 -7.10
C THR A 509 2.20 24.81 -6.97
N LYS A 510 1.33 25.43 -7.80
CA LYS A 510 -0.12 25.14 -7.80
C LYS A 510 -0.45 23.73 -8.28
N ALA A 511 0.36 23.17 -9.16
CA ALA A 511 0.27 21.78 -9.63
C ALA A 511 1.38 20.95 -9.00
N SER A 512 1.08 19.70 -8.64
CA SER A 512 2.03 18.73 -8.13
C SER A 512 2.09 17.49 -9.04
N ILE A 513 3.28 16.91 -9.16
CA ILE A 513 3.50 15.70 -9.95
C ILE A 513 3.56 14.48 -9.05
N SER A 514 2.68 13.49 -9.29
CA SER A 514 2.63 12.22 -8.56
C SER A 514 2.09 11.10 -9.44
N ASN A 515 2.47 9.86 -9.15
CA ASN A 515 1.95 8.65 -9.81
C ASN A 515 1.54 7.65 -8.72
N ASP A 516 0.28 7.28 -8.69
CA ASP A 516 -0.32 6.38 -7.69
C ASP A 516 -1.23 5.31 -8.33
N ASP A 517 -1.00 5.00 -9.61
CA ASP A 517 -1.83 4.15 -10.44
C ASP A 517 -1.40 2.67 -10.48
N LEU A 518 -0.28 2.29 -9.84
CA LEU A 518 0.20 0.91 -9.82
C LEU A 518 -0.40 0.10 -8.67
N THR A 519 -0.86 -1.11 -8.97
CA THR A 519 -1.28 -2.14 -8.01
C THR A 519 -0.31 -3.33 -8.08
N GLY A 520 0.07 -3.91 -6.93
CA GLY A 520 1.12 -4.93 -6.90
C GLY A 520 2.53 -4.38 -7.06
N GLY A 521 2.65 -3.15 -6.99
CA GLY A 521 3.72 -2.23 -6.67
C GLY A 521 4.95 -2.15 -7.52
N LYS A 522 5.66 -1.13 -7.15
CA LYS A 522 7.09 -1.00 -7.09
C LYS A 522 7.73 -1.92 -6.02
N LYS A 523 6.92 -2.89 -5.47
CA LYS A 523 7.32 -3.72 -4.32
C LYS A 523 7.67 -5.10 -4.78
#